data_601614d4c65eaa94c00f9baf93d21dee
#
_entry.id   601614d4c65eaa94c00f9baf93d21dee
#
_cell.length_a   1.000
_cell.length_b   1.000
_cell.length_c   1.000
_cell.angle_alpha   90.00
_cell.angle_beta   90.00
_cell.angle_gamma   90.00
#
_symmetry.space_group_name_H-M   'P 1'
#
loop_
_entity.id
_entity.type
_entity.pdbx_description
1 polymer ?
#
loop_
_entity_poly.entity_id
_entity_poly.type
_entity_poly.pdbx_seq_one_letter_code
_entity_poly.pdbx_strand_id
1 'polypeptide(L)'
;DNIRKADEDNPHGYYEYERVKEIKDDTGWLKETRGRAFKMVSQLLYDLPSDENYKVIFMKRKMNEILASQSKMLERMGSCKDGTSDEKMGEFFDKHLSKITDWIEGRKYIDVLYIDYNDLLTNPDEHIKTLNRFLNYKLNEEKAVKVIDMSLYRNR
;
A
#
# COMPACT_ATOMS: atom_id res chain seq x y z
N ASP A 1 8.38 8.72 9.25
CA ASP A 1 9.66 9.41 9.41
C ASP A 1 10.04 10.11 8.10
N ASN A 2 11.11 10.91 8.10
CA ASN A 2 11.54 11.72 6.97
C ASN A 2 12.92 11.26 6.44
N ILE A 3 13.23 9.99 6.56
CA ILE A 3 14.54 9.44 6.16
C ILE A 3 14.69 9.54 4.64
N ARG A 4 13.65 9.14 3.90
CA ARG A 4 13.62 9.27 2.44
C ARG A 4 12.94 10.58 2.03
N LYS A 5 13.71 11.45 1.36
CA LYS A 5 13.21 12.76 0.89
C LYS A 5 12.27 12.60 -0.29
N ALA A 6 11.42 13.63 -0.49
CA ALA A 6 10.61 13.74 -1.69
C ALA A 6 11.48 13.76 -2.96
N ASP A 7 10.99 13.15 -4.01
CA ASP A 7 11.60 13.14 -5.34
C ASP A 7 10.52 13.23 -6.44
N GLU A 8 10.92 13.06 -7.70
CA GLU A 8 9.99 13.12 -8.83
C GLU A 8 8.91 12.02 -8.78
N ASP A 9 9.20 10.87 -8.18
CA ASP A 9 8.22 9.78 -8.04
C ASP A 9 7.21 10.06 -6.93
N ASN A 10 7.65 10.70 -5.86
CA ASN A 10 6.84 11.03 -4.70
C ASN A 10 7.09 12.47 -4.24
N PRO A 11 6.54 13.47 -4.93
CA PRO A 11 6.81 14.90 -4.67
C PRO A 11 6.34 15.36 -3.28
N HIS A 12 5.40 14.65 -2.67
CA HIS A 12 4.94 14.89 -1.29
C HIS A 12 5.70 14.06 -0.25
N GLY A 13 6.72 13.29 -0.67
CA GLY A 13 7.46 12.37 0.19
C GLY A 13 6.87 10.97 0.24
N TYR A 14 7.56 10.08 0.90
CA TYR A 14 7.23 8.65 0.90
C TYR A 14 6.31 8.22 2.05
N TYR A 15 6.28 8.99 3.14
CA TYR A 15 5.50 8.65 4.35
C TYR A 15 5.76 7.21 4.84
N GLU A 16 7.01 6.76 4.70
CA GLU A 16 7.44 5.45 5.15
C GLU A 16 7.85 5.49 6.63
N TYR A 17 7.64 4.37 7.32
CA TYR A 17 8.18 4.13 8.64
C TYR A 17 9.24 3.04 8.51
N GLU A 18 10.52 3.40 8.66
CA GLU A 18 11.64 2.52 8.31
C GLU A 18 11.65 1.20 9.07
N ARG A 19 11.18 1.18 10.33
CA ARG A 19 11.10 -0.04 11.14
C ARG A 19 10.17 -1.11 10.54
N VAL A 20 9.26 -0.73 9.63
CA VAL A 20 8.43 -1.70 8.91
C VAL A 20 9.27 -2.71 8.13
N LYS A 21 10.44 -2.32 7.64
CA LYS A 21 11.35 -3.20 6.89
C LYS A 21 11.99 -4.28 7.77
N GLU A 22 12.02 -4.05 9.07
CA GLU A 22 12.62 -4.93 10.09
C GLU A 22 11.58 -5.86 10.72
N ILE A 23 10.31 -5.81 10.31
CA ILE A 23 9.20 -6.50 10.96
C ILE A 23 9.42 -8.01 11.12
N LYS A 24 10.18 -8.62 10.22
CA LYS A 24 10.52 -10.04 10.29
C LYS A 24 11.38 -10.36 11.51
N ASP A 25 12.25 -9.45 11.89
CA ASP A 25 13.26 -9.66 12.93
C ASP A 25 12.89 -8.92 14.24
N ASP A 26 12.18 -7.79 14.15
CA ASP A 26 11.71 -6.99 15.28
C ASP A 26 10.28 -6.51 15.10
N THR A 27 9.38 -6.97 15.94
CA THR A 27 7.98 -6.55 16.01
C THR A 27 7.68 -5.62 17.20
N GLY A 28 8.66 -5.35 18.05
CA GLY A 28 8.49 -4.59 19.30
C GLY A 28 7.92 -3.18 19.11
N TRP A 29 8.24 -2.56 17.99
CA TRP A 29 7.78 -1.22 17.62
C TRP A 29 6.27 -1.14 17.33
N LEU A 30 5.59 -2.26 17.02
CA LEU A 30 4.16 -2.27 16.70
C LEU A 30 3.32 -1.71 17.84
N LYS A 31 3.72 -1.94 19.09
CA LYS A 31 3.03 -1.41 20.28
C LYS A 31 3.00 0.12 20.31
N GLU A 32 4.03 0.76 19.77
CA GLU A 32 4.16 2.22 19.69
C GLU A 32 3.28 2.82 18.57
N THR A 33 2.84 1.98 17.61
CA THR A 33 2.03 2.39 16.46
C THR A 33 0.54 2.15 16.65
N ARG A 34 0.10 1.66 17.81
CA ARG A 34 -1.33 1.47 18.11
C ARG A 34 -2.12 2.77 17.93
N GLY A 35 -3.20 2.70 17.17
CA GLY A 35 -4.02 3.86 16.81
C GLY A 35 -3.39 4.79 15.77
N ARG A 36 -2.30 4.39 15.14
CA ARG A 36 -1.64 5.10 14.04
C ARG A 36 -1.71 4.27 12.75
N ALA A 37 -1.48 4.95 11.62
CA ALA A 37 -1.34 4.30 10.32
C ALA A 37 0.12 4.31 9.88
N PHE A 38 0.56 3.22 9.25
CA PHE A 38 1.85 3.12 8.58
C PHE A 38 1.71 2.38 7.26
N LYS A 39 2.61 2.66 6.33
CA LYS A 39 2.66 2.03 5.01
C LYS A 39 3.50 0.77 5.06
N MET A 40 3.04 -0.26 4.34
CA MET A 40 3.72 -1.56 4.25
C MET A 40 3.51 -2.14 2.85
N VAL A 41 4.52 -2.82 2.31
CA VAL A 41 4.33 -3.63 1.11
C VAL A 41 3.67 -4.95 1.46
N SER A 42 2.84 -5.47 0.55
CA SER A 42 2.00 -6.65 0.82
C SER A 42 2.79 -7.91 1.23
N GLN A 43 4.05 -8.04 0.77
CA GLN A 43 4.92 -9.15 1.15
C GLN A 43 5.21 -9.22 2.66
N LEU A 44 5.27 -8.08 3.33
CA LEU A 44 5.55 -8.01 4.76
C LEU A 44 4.34 -8.30 5.65
N LEU A 45 3.13 -8.39 5.07
CA LEU A 45 1.93 -8.74 5.83
C LEU A 45 2.02 -10.12 6.48
N TYR A 46 2.76 -11.05 5.86
CA TYR A 46 2.98 -12.38 6.43
C TYR A 46 3.72 -12.38 7.78
N ASP A 47 4.47 -11.32 8.05
CA ASP A 47 5.28 -11.16 9.26
C ASP A 47 4.55 -10.42 10.38
N LEU A 48 3.27 -10.04 10.16
CA LEU A 48 2.43 -9.43 11.20
C LEU A 48 2.12 -10.44 12.30
N PRO A 49 2.49 -10.17 13.56
CA PRO A 49 2.21 -11.08 14.67
C PRO A 49 0.71 -11.15 14.99
N SER A 50 0.26 -12.30 15.48
CA SER A 50 -1.16 -12.58 15.75
C SER A 50 -1.66 -12.11 17.12
N ASP A 51 -0.80 -11.51 17.93
CA ASP A 51 -1.14 -10.97 19.26
C ASP A 51 -1.59 -9.50 19.23
N GLU A 52 -1.65 -8.90 18.04
CA GLU A 52 -2.21 -7.58 17.78
C GLU A 52 -3.36 -7.67 16.78
N ASN A 53 -4.25 -6.66 16.79
CA ASN A 53 -5.34 -6.56 15.81
C ASN A 53 -5.06 -5.45 14.81
N TYR A 54 -5.26 -5.74 13.54
CA TYR A 54 -4.95 -4.82 12.45
C TYR A 54 -6.18 -4.48 11.62
N LYS A 55 -6.26 -3.22 11.21
CA LYS A 55 -7.13 -2.76 10.13
C LYS A 55 -6.26 -2.49 8.90
N VAL A 56 -6.34 -3.37 7.92
CA VAL A 56 -5.54 -3.29 6.70
C VAL A 56 -6.36 -2.61 5.59
N ILE A 57 -5.87 -1.51 5.06
CA ILE A 57 -6.39 -0.89 3.86
C ILE A 57 -5.54 -1.40 2.70
N PHE A 58 -6.10 -2.32 1.93
CA PHE A 58 -5.40 -2.96 0.82
C PHE A 58 -5.71 -2.22 -0.48
N MET A 59 -4.72 -1.45 -0.96
CA MET A 59 -4.86 -0.69 -2.20
C MET A 59 -4.67 -1.61 -3.40
N LYS A 60 -5.71 -1.74 -4.23
CA LYS A 60 -5.66 -2.45 -5.52
C LYS A 60 -5.40 -1.45 -6.65
N ARG A 61 -4.66 -1.87 -7.65
CA ARG A 61 -4.37 -1.07 -8.85
C ARG A 61 -4.31 -1.97 -10.07
N LYS A 62 -4.58 -1.42 -11.24
CA LYS A 62 -4.48 -2.16 -12.51
C LYS A 62 -3.05 -2.67 -12.74
N MET A 63 -2.90 -3.93 -13.15
CA MET A 63 -1.60 -4.58 -13.30
C MET A 63 -0.68 -3.85 -14.28
N ASN A 64 -1.21 -3.41 -15.43
CA ASN A 64 -0.45 -2.65 -16.41
C ASN A 64 0.16 -1.36 -15.83
N GLU A 65 -0.55 -0.67 -14.92
CA GLU A 65 -0.05 0.53 -14.27
C GLU A 65 1.02 0.22 -13.22
N ILE A 66 0.89 -0.91 -12.50
CA ILE A 66 1.91 -1.39 -11.57
C ILE A 66 3.20 -1.68 -12.33
N LEU A 67 3.12 -2.44 -13.43
CA LEU A 67 4.27 -2.79 -14.25
C LEU A 67 4.94 -1.57 -14.88
N ALA A 68 4.15 -0.62 -15.41
CA ALA A 68 4.67 0.63 -15.96
C ALA A 68 5.41 1.46 -14.90
N SER A 69 4.86 1.53 -13.68
CA SER A 69 5.49 2.24 -12.56
C SER A 69 6.80 1.57 -12.14
N GLN A 70 6.81 0.24 -12.07
CA GLN A 70 8.00 -0.54 -11.72
C GLN A 70 9.10 -0.40 -12.76
N SER A 71 8.77 -0.48 -14.05
CA SER A 71 9.73 -0.30 -15.14
C SER A 71 10.43 1.06 -15.07
N LYS A 72 9.67 2.14 -14.88
CA LYS A 72 10.24 3.49 -14.72
C LYS A 72 11.15 3.60 -13.50
N MET A 73 10.77 2.99 -12.39
CA MET A 73 11.59 2.98 -11.18
C MET A 73 12.92 2.26 -11.43
N LEU A 74 12.92 1.09 -12.07
CA LEU A 74 14.12 0.33 -12.39
C LEU A 74 15.04 1.09 -13.36
N GLU A 75 14.49 1.73 -14.39
CA GLU A 75 15.25 2.59 -15.31
C GLU A 75 16.00 3.71 -14.57
N ARG A 76 15.33 4.40 -13.63
CA ARG A 76 15.95 5.47 -12.83
C ARG A 76 17.02 4.98 -11.87
N MET A 77 16.84 3.77 -11.35
CA MET A 77 17.87 3.14 -10.49
C MET A 77 19.07 2.62 -11.27
N GLY A 78 19.07 2.75 -12.62
CA GLY A 78 20.11 2.20 -13.46
C GLY A 78 20.15 0.67 -13.48
N SER A 79 19.11 0.04 -12.98
CA SER A 79 18.98 -1.42 -12.98
C SER A 79 18.43 -1.84 -14.34
N CYS A 80 19.21 -2.58 -15.11
CA CYS A 80 18.69 -3.27 -16.29
C CYS A 80 17.58 -4.23 -15.86
N LYS A 81 16.51 -4.34 -16.66
CA LYS A 81 15.57 -5.45 -16.52
C LYS A 81 16.39 -6.75 -16.64
N ASP A 82 16.35 -7.60 -15.64
CA ASP A 82 17.05 -8.91 -15.62
C ASP A 82 16.50 -9.90 -16.66
N GLY A 83 16.11 -9.44 -17.86
CA GLY A 83 15.52 -10.24 -18.92
C GLY A 83 14.11 -10.77 -18.62
N THR A 84 13.54 -10.44 -17.46
CA THR A 84 12.17 -10.83 -17.10
C THR A 84 11.19 -9.96 -17.88
N SER A 85 10.35 -10.60 -18.71
CA SER A 85 9.31 -9.89 -19.46
C SER A 85 8.24 -9.33 -18.51
N ASP A 86 7.58 -8.23 -18.92
CA ASP A 86 6.47 -7.63 -18.16
C ASP A 86 5.33 -8.65 -17.92
N GLU A 87 5.12 -9.58 -18.86
CA GLU A 87 4.15 -10.66 -18.74
C GLU A 87 4.48 -11.62 -17.58
N LYS A 88 5.74 -12.09 -17.49
CA LYS A 88 6.19 -12.94 -16.39
C LYS A 88 6.12 -12.20 -15.05
N MET A 89 6.49 -10.93 -15.04
CA MET A 89 6.38 -10.10 -13.84
C MET A 89 4.92 -9.96 -13.41
N GLY A 90 3.99 -9.74 -14.35
CA GLY A 90 2.55 -9.72 -14.07
C GLY A 90 2.05 -11.03 -13.45
N GLU A 91 2.44 -12.18 -14.01
CA GLU A 91 2.09 -13.48 -13.44
C GLU A 91 2.59 -13.66 -11.99
N PHE A 92 3.80 -13.18 -11.68
CA PHE A 92 4.32 -13.23 -10.31
C PHE A 92 3.51 -12.35 -9.36
N PHE A 93 3.15 -11.14 -9.79
CA PHE A 93 2.29 -10.25 -9.00
C PHE A 93 0.91 -10.85 -8.78
N ASP A 94 0.27 -11.40 -9.82
CA ASP A 94 -1.05 -12.03 -9.70
C ASP A 94 -1.04 -13.21 -8.75
N LYS A 95 -0.03 -14.08 -8.85
CA LYS A 95 0.17 -15.21 -7.93
C LYS A 95 0.39 -14.73 -6.50
N HIS A 96 1.17 -13.66 -6.32
CA HIS A 96 1.39 -13.08 -4.99
C HIS A 96 0.09 -12.49 -4.42
N LEU A 97 -0.63 -11.70 -5.22
CA LEU A 97 -1.89 -11.07 -4.81
C LEU A 97 -2.94 -12.11 -4.41
N SER A 98 -3.09 -13.19 -5.19
CA SER A 98 -3.98 -14.29 -4.82
C SER A 98 -3.59 -14.90 -3.48
N LYS A 99 -2.32 -15.29 -3.31
CA LYS A 99 -1.83 -15.91 -2.08
C LYS A 99 -2.01 -15.02 -0.84
N ILE A 100 -1.70 -13.72 -0.96
CA ILE A 100 -1.80 -12.81 0.18
C ILE A 100 -3.26 -12.54 0.54
N THR A 101 -4.16 -12.48 -0.45
CA THR A 101 -5.60 -12.33 -0.22
C THR A 101 -6.16 -13.53 0.54
N ASP A 102 -5.88 -14.76 0.06
CA ASP A 102 -6.29 -16.00 0.73
C ASP A 102 -5.73 -16.08 2.15
N TRP A 103 -4.46 -15.65 2.31
CA TRP A 103 -3.82 -15.64 3.63
C TRP A 103 -4.49 -14.67 4.60
N ILE A 104 -4.81 -13.45 4.17
CA ILE A 104 -5.49 -12.43 4.99
C ILE A 104 -6.88 -12.93 5.44
N GLU A 105 -7.67 -13.49 4.52
CA GLU A 105 -9.03 -13.97 4.81
C GLU A 105 -9.06 -15.06 5.89
N GLY A 106 -7.97 -15.83 6.02
CA GLY A 106 -7.82 -16.82 7.08
C GLY A 106 -7.43 -16.25 8.46
N ARG A 107 -7.26 -14.93 8.64
CA ARG A 107 -6.71 -14.32 9.86
C ARG A 107 -7.76 -13.53 10.64
N LYS A 108 -8.14 -14.03 11.82
CA LYS A 108 -9.14 -13.38 12.70
C LYS A 108 -8.66 -12.06 13.31
N TYR A 109 -7.35 -11.82 13.32
CA TYR A 109 -6.72 -10.61 13.85
C TYR A 109 -6.50 -9.52 12.79
N ILE A 110 -6.95 -9.76 11.55
CA ILE A 110 -6.86 -8.80 10.44
C ILE A 110 -8.25 -8.51 9.91
N ASP A 111 -8.71 -7.27 10.09
CA ASP A 111 -9.81 -6.71 9.32
C ASP A 111 -9.25 -6.08 8.05
N VAL A 112 -9.79 -6.37 6.89
CA VAL A 112 -9.31 -5.82 5.62
C VAL A 112 -10.39 -5.05 4.87
N LEU A 113 -10.01 -3.88 4.33
CA LEU A 113 -10.78 -3.10 3.38
C LEU A 113 -9.99 -2.99 2.08
N TYR A 114 -10.54 -3.52 1.00
CA TYR A 114 -9.99 -3.37 -0.34
C TYR A 114 -10.47 -2.07 -0.98
N ILE A 115 -9.54 -1.26 -1.49
CA ILE A 115 -9.84 -0.02 -2.21
C ILE A 115 -9.18 -0.09 -3.58
N ASP A 116 -9.96 0.08 -4.65
CA ASP A 116 -9.42 0.27 -5.99
C ASP A 116 -8.89 1.70 -6.13
N TYR A 117 -7.61 1.82 -6.49
CA TYR A 117 -6.94 3.11 -6.61
C TYR A 117 -7.56 3.98 -7.71
N ASN A 118 -7.93 3.38 -8.83
CA ASN A 118 -8.49 4.11 -9.97
C ASN A 118 -9.90 4.61 -9.64
N ASP A 119 -10.69 3.79 -8.94
CA ASP A 119 -12.02 4.17 -8.52
C ASP A 119 -11.99 5.23 -7.40
N LEU A 120 -11.07 5.10 -6.44
CA LEU A 120 -10.83 6.15 -5.43
C LEU A 120 -10.56 7.52 -6.06
N LEU A 121 -9.81 7.57 -7.16
CA LEU A 121 -9.52 8.83 -7.84
C LEU A 121 -10.75 9.45 -8.51
N THR A 122 -11.68 8.63 -9.00
CA THR A 122 -12.90 9.09 -9.69
C THR A 122 -14.06 9.34 -8.74
N ASN A 123 -14.16 8.57 -7.65
CA ASN A 123 -15.24 8.61 -6.67
C ASN A 123 -14.72 8.79 -5.23
N PRO A 124 -13.95 9.87 -4.94
CA PRO A 124 -13.24 10.01 -3.66
C PRO A 124 -14.17 10.05 -2.45
N ASP A 125 -15.32 10.74 -2.56
CA ASP A 125 -16.26 10.93 -1.44
C ASP A 125 -16.82 9.59 -0.95
N GLU A 126 -17.19 8.69 -1.86
CA GLU A 126 -17.76 7.39 -1.51
C GLU A 126 -16.73 6.49 -0.83
N HIS A 127 -15.51 6.45 -1.40
CA HIS A 127 -14.42 5.67 -0.83
C HIS A 127 -13.99 6.19 0.53
N ILE A 128 -13.92 7.52 0.71
CA ILE A 128 -13.56 8.12 2.00
C ILE A 128 -14.64 7.84 3.06
N LYS A 129 -15.93 7.90 2.72
CA LYS A 129 -17.01 7.50 3.65
C LYS A 129 -16.91 6.03 4.04
N THR A 130 -16.61 5.16 3.10
CA THR A 130 -16.41 3.73 3.36
C THR A 130 -15.20 3.49 4.24
N LEU A 131 -14.09 4.14 3.95
CA LEU A 131 -12.87 4.11 4.75
C LEU A 131 -13.12 4.63 6.17
N ASN A 132 -13.84 5.73 6.31
CA ASN A 132 -14.15 6.32 7.62
C ASN A 132 -15.01 5.38 8.47
N ARG A 133 -16.01 4.73 7.88
CA ARG A 133 -16.78 3.66 8.58
C ARG A 133 -15.89 2.51 9.01
N PHE A 134 -15.02 2.04 8.14
CA PHE A 134 -14.06 0.98 8.46
C PHE A 134 -13.13 1.36 9.60
N LEU A 135 -12.74 2.63 9.71
CA LEU A 135 -11.90 3.18 10.79
C LEU A 135 -12.69 3.66 12.02
N ASN A 136 -13.98 3.29 12.13
CA ASN A 136 -14.85 3.69 13.23
C ASN A 136 -15.00 5.21 13.37
N TYR A 137 -15.17 5.91 12.25
CA TYR A 137 -15.42 7.36 12.14
C TYR A 137 -14.33 8.24 12.77
N LYS A 138 -13.06 7.86 12.58
CA LYS A 138 -11.90 8.61 13.10
C LYS A 138 -11.33 9.62 12.12
N LEU A 139 -11.84 9.68 10.87
CA LEU A 139 -11.35 10.60 9.85
C LEU A 139 -12.21 11.87 9.77
N ASN A 140 -11.56 12.97 9.44
CA ASN A 140 -12.24 14.14 8.89
C ASN A 140 -12.38 13.93 7.37
N GLU A 141 -13.58 13.62 6.90
CA GLU A 141 -13.84 13.26 5.50
C GLU A 141 -13.47 14.38 4.53
N GLU A 142 -13.83 15.64 4.83
CA GLU A 142 -13.50 16.79 3.97
C GLU A 142 -11.99 16.97 3.77
N LYS A 143 -11.21 16.78 4.85
CA LYS A 143 -9.75 16.83 4.77
C LYS A 143 -9.19 15.63 4.01
N ALA A 144 -9.75 14.45 4.23
CA ALA A 144 -9.29 13.22 3.58
C ALA A 144 -9.52 13.26 2.06
N VAL A 145 -10.67 13.78 1.59
CA VAL A 145 -10.93 13.96 0.15
C VAL A 145 -9.92 14.94 -0.48
N LYS A 146 -9.58 16.02 0.19
CA LYS A 146 -8.61 17.01 -0.31
C LYS A 146 -7.18 16.52 -0.47
N VAL A 147 -6.83 15.39 0.15
CA VAL A 147 -5.48 14.77 0.00
C VAL A 147 -5.37 13.97 -1.30
N ILE A 148 -6.51 13.63 -1.91
CA ILE A 148 -6.52 12.86 -3.16
C ILE A 148 -6.19 13.81 -4.31
N ASP A 149 -5.03 13.60 -4.91
CA ASP A 149 -4.48 14.46 -5.96
C ASP A 149 -4.36 13.70 -7.29
N MET A 150 -5.25 14.05 -8.22
CA MET A 150 -5.27 13.47 -9.58
C MET A 150 -4.00 13.75 -10.38
N SER A 151 -3.25 14.82 -10.05
CA SER A 151 -1.99 15.15 -10.75
C SER A 151 -0.89 14.09 -10.51
N LEU A 152 -1.01 13.32 -9.43
CA LEU A 152 -0.10 12.23 -9.09
C LEU A 152 -0.39 10.93 -9.86
N TYR A 153 -1.49 10.88 -10.61
CA TYR A 153 -1.84 9.74 -11.47
C TYR A 153 -1.10 9.79 -12.80
N ARG A 154 0.15 9.38 -12.83
CA ARG A 154 1.09 9.56 -13.96
C ARG A 154 1.28 8.32 -14.84
N ASN A 155 1.12 7.12 -14.30
CA ASN A 155 1.36 5.87 -15.01
C ASN A 155 0.00 5.26 -15.39
N ARG A 156 -0.41 5.56 -16.61
CA ARG A 156 -1.67 5.11 -17.21
C ARG A 156 -1.43 3.99 -18.20
#